data_acf90c9178ef9e51497377461d4c9c54
#
_entry.id   acf90c9178ef9e51497377461d4c9c54
#
_cell.length_a   1.000
_cell.length_b   1.000
_cell.length_c   1.000
_cell.angle_alpha   90.00
_cell.angle_beta   90.00
_cell.angle_gamma   90.00
#
_symmetry.space_group_name_H-M   'P 1'
#
loop_
_entity.id
_entity.type
_entity.pdbx_description
1 polymer ?
#
loop_
_entity_poly.entity_id
_entity_poly.type
_entity_poly.pdbx_seq_one_letter_code
_entity_poly.pdbx_strand_id
1 'polypeptide(L)'
;MKQTASSLAGPGLACLTLLTVLALGSGCSSVRDARLAEIRPGPRCDFTEGATFDNRPSYLSAGQENALIGALSRLFGVYNKDIHQVTIRQEASRLVARFHAADGTGIEAAGSASSKSYSAEGEQLVINRWSSCKPGEAGAGCVWSRVELSCTVENDLVVKQVDGGAVLLALIIPMGQRRTQFGVYRRVDPAE
;
A
#
# COMPACT_ATOMS: atom_id res chain seq x y z
N MET A 1 75.99 6.48 -4.28
CA MET A 1 74.76 7.34 -4.36
C MET A 1 73.56 6.45 -4.45
N LYS A 2 72.79 6.29 -3.36
CA LYS A 2 71.51 5.53 -3.34
C LYS A 2 70.37 6.56 -3.29
N GLN A 3 69.53 6.60 -4.34
CA GLN A 3 68.31 7.41 -4.35
C GLN A 3 67.21 6.57 -3.70
N THR A 4 66.67 7.06 -2.60
CA THR A 4 65.44 6.57 -1.95
C THR A 4 64.25 7.27 -2.59
N ALA A 5 63.39 6.50 -3.30
CA ALA A 5 62.12 6.98 -3.79
C ALA A 5 61.08 6.99 -2.66
N SER A 6 60.70 8.19 -2.23
CA SER A 6 59.59 8.39 -1.27
C SER A 6 58.25 8.24 -2.00
N SER A 7 57.50 7.22 -1.64
CA SER A 7 56.10 7.01 -2.07
C SER A 7 55.19 8.01 -1.34
N LEU A 8 54.69 9.00 -2.07
CA LEU A 8 53.60 9.88 -1.64
C LEU A 8 52.24 9.19 -1.91
N ALA A 9 51.84 8.34 -0.97
CA ALA A 9 50.45 7.91 -0.91
C ALA A 9 49.62 9.01 -0.23
N GLY A 10 49.02 9.90 -1.03
CA GLY A 10 48.25 11.02 -0.51
C GLY A 10 46.91 10.57 0.12
N PRO A 11 46.43 11.29 1.15
CA PRO A 11 45.15 10.98 1.82
C PRO A 11 43.89 11.11 0.93
N GLY A 12 44.04 11.57 -0.30
CA GLY A 12 42.94 11.73 -1.25
C GLY A 12 42.34 10.42 -1.77
N LEU A 13 43.12 9.31 -1.82
CA LEU A 13 42.61 8.05 -2.34
C LEU A 13 41.69 7.33 -1.35
N ALA A 14 41.93 7.48 -0.06
CA ALA A 14 41.10 6.89 1.00
C ALA A 14 39.71 7.55 1.09
N CYS A 15 39.62 8.86 0.83
CA CYS A 15 38.34 9.57 0.85
C CYS A 15 37.46 9.22 -0.36
N LEU A 16 38.06 8.97 -1.53
CA LEU A 16 37.32 8.60 -2.75
C LEU A 16 36.74 7.19 -2.67
N THR A 17 37.46 6.26 -2.07
CA THR A 17 36.96 4.90 -1.86
C THR A 17 35.84 4.82 -0.81
N LEU A 18 35.87 5.66 0.23
CA LEU A 18 34.81 5.74 1.23
C LEU A 18 33.51 6.31 0.64
N LEU A 19 33.59 7.32 -0.22
CA LEU A 19 32.42 7.89 -0.92
C LEU A 19 31.78 6.92 -1.91
N THR A 20 32.55 6.09 -2.62
CA THR A 20 32.01 5.08 -3.52
C THR A 20 31.34 3.94 -2.80
N VAL A 21 31.81 3.50 -1.64
CA VAL A 21 31.17 2.46 -0.82
C VAL A 21 29.86 2.98 -0.20
N LEU A 22 29.78 4.25 0.21
CA LEU A 22 28.55 4.88 0.69
C LEU A 22 27.50 5.02 -0.40
N ALA A 23 27.88 5.31 -1.65
CA ALA A 23 26.96 5.40 -2.78
C ALA A 23 26.39 4.05 -3.21
N LEU A 24 27.12 2.96 -3.03
CA LEU A 24 26.68 1.59 -3.34
C LEU A 24 25.84 0.95 -2.22
N GLY A 25 25.94 1.48 -0.98
CA GLY A 25 25.21 0.95 0.18
C GLY A 25 23.81 1.53 0.39
N SER A 26 23.41 2.60 -0.32
CA SER A 26 22.06 3.18 -0.22
C SER A 26 21.07 2.36 -1.05
N GLY A 27 20.68 1.19 -0.52
CA GLY A 27 19.72 0.29 -1.16
C GLY A 27 18.29 0.69 -0.86
N CYS A 28 17.59 1.32 -1.82
CA CYS A 28 16.14 1.38 -1.82
C CYS A 28 15.61 0.21 -2.65
N SER A 29 14.95 -0.76 -2.01
CA SER A 29 14.27 -1.83 -2.73
C SER A 29 12.78 -1.54 -2.86
N SER A 30 12.22 -1.77 -4.05
CA SER A 30 10.78 -1.71 -4.25
C SER A 30 10.29 -3.03 -4.86
N VAL A 31 9.33 -3.66 -4.20
CA VAL A 31 8.65 -4.85 -4.70
C VAL A 31 7.29 -4.44 -5.23
N ARG A 32 7.07 -4.64 -6.52
CA ARG A 32 5.83 -4.31 -7.22
C ARG A 32 5.40 -5.49 -8.07
N ASP A 33 4.14 -5.87 -7.98
CA ASP A 33 3.57 -6.86 -8.89
C ASP A 33 3.48 -6.28 -10.30
N ALA A 34 4.06 -6.97 -11.30
CA ALA A 34 4.11 -6.53 -12.69
C ALA A 34 2.70 -6.36 -13.29
N ARG A 35 1.74 -7.19 -12.87
CA ARG A 35 0.36 -7.15 -13.36
C ARG A 35 -0.38 -5.86 -13.01
N LEU A 36 0.08 -5.11 -11.99
CA LEU A 36 -0.49 -3.80 -11.70
C LEU A 36 -0.37 -2.83 -12.90
N ALA A 37 0.63 -3.01 -13.75
CA ALA A 37 0.82 -2.20 -14.96
C ALA A 37 -0.16 -2.58 -16.09
N GLU A 38 -0.76 -3.78 -16.03
CA GLU A 38 -1.72 -4.26 -17.03
C GLU A 38 -3.14 -3.76 -16.75
N ILE A 39 -3.40 -3.33 -15.51
CA ILE A 39 -4.71 -2.78 -15.13
C ILE A 39 -4.90 -1.42 -15.79
N ARG A 40 -5.92 -1.31 -16.61
CA ARG A 40 -6.30 -0.05 -17.25
C ARG A 40 -6.94 0.87 -16.22
N PRO A 41 -6.32 2.00 -15.87
CA PRO A 41 -6.92 2.95 -14.95
C PRO A 41 -8.18 3.54 -15.58
N GLY A 42 -9.24 3.56 -14.82
CA GLY A 42 -10.48 4.27 -15.12
C GLY A 42 -10.53 5.63 -14.41
N PRO A 43 -11.66 6.30 -14.47
CA PRO A 43 -11.90 7.51 -13.70
C PRO A 43 -11.88 7.22 -12.20
N ARG A 44 -11.88 8.27 -11.37
CA ARG A 44 -12.06 8.10 -9.94
C ARG A 44 -13.35 7.35 -9.65
N CYS A 45 -13.28 6.38 -8.73
CA CYS A 45 -14.49 5.71 -8.27
C CYS A 45 -15.49 6.72 -7.73
N ASP A 46 -16.71 6.66 -8.23
CA ASP A 46 -17.84 7.42 -7.68
C ASP A 46 -18.65 6.49 -6.77
N PHE A 47 -18.68 6.83 -5.49
CA PHE A 47 -19.43 6.11 -4.47
C PHE A 47 -20.63 6.94 -3.96
N THR A 48 -20.99 8.03 -4.62
CA THR A 48 -22.06 8.96 -4.17
C THR A 48 -23.39 8.23 -4.05
N GLU A 49 -23.78 7.47 -5.07
CA GLU A 49 -25.00 6.65 -5.07
C GLU A 49 -24.81 5.29 -4.41
N GLY A 50 -23.54 4.93 -4.10
CA GLY A 50 -23.17 3.61 -3.65
C GLY A 50 -22.78 2.69 -4.80
N ALA A 51 -21.80 1.82 -4.55
CA ALA A 51 -21.37 0.80 -5.50
C ALA A 51 -21.13 -0.52 -4.76
N THR A 52 -21.63 -1.61 -5.31
CA THR A 52 -21.50 -2.95 -4.74
C THR A 52 -20.41 -3.71 -5.46
N PHE A 53 -19.58 -4.41 -4.68
CA PHE A 53 -18.47 -5.21 -5.18
C PHE A 53 -18.48 -6.60 -4.53
N ASP A 54 -17.91 -7.58 -5.21
CA ASP A 54 -17.61 -8.86 -4.60
C ASP A 54 -16.65 -8.65 -3.40
N ASN A 55 -16.87 -9.37 -2.31
CA ASN A 55 -15.98 -9.29 -1.15
C ASN A 55 -14.64 -9.97 -1.40
N ARG A 56 -14.59 -10.96 -2.29
CA ARG A 56 -13.36 -11.65 -2.70
C ARG A 56 -12.82 -11.03 -3.99
N PRO A 57 -11.52 -10.79 -4.06
CA PRO A 57 -10.94 -10.24 -5.27
C PRO A 57 -10.98 -11.27 -6.41
N SER A 58 -11.27 -10.80 -7.62
CA SER A 58 -11.12 -11.56 -8.86
C SER A 58 -9.65 -11.78 -9.22
N TYR A 59 -8.79 -10.86 -8.78
CA TYR A 59 -7.34 -10.97 -8.82
C TYR A 59 -6.72 -10.48 -7.52
N LEU A 60 -5.69 -11.15 -7.04
CA LEU A 60 -4.93 -10.80 -5.85
C LEU A 60 -3.44 -10.98 -6.11
N SER A 61 -2.62 -10.04 -5.66
CA SER A 61 -1.15 -10.17 -5.67
C SER A 61 -0.73 -11.44 -4.93
N ALA A 62 0.24 -12.17 -5.45
CA ALA A 62 0.65 -13.47 -4.94
C ALA A 62 0.98 -13.46 -3.43
N GLY A 63 0.55 -14.50 -2.72
CA GLY A 63 0.83 -14.70 -1.29
C GLY A 63 0.09 -13.75 -0.34
N GLN A 64 -1.04 -13.18 -0.77
CA GLN A 64 -1.75 -12.14 -0.02
C GLN A 64 -3.15 -12.53 0.48
N GLU A 65 -3.51 -13.80 0.46
CA GLU A 65 -4.86 -14.28 0.85
C GLU A 65 -5.26 -13.86 2.28
N ASN A 66 -4.28 -13.76 3.17
CA ASN A 66 -4.48 -13.34 4.57
C ASN A 66 -4.23 -11.84 4.81
N ALA A 67 -3.84 -11.09 3.79
CA ALA A 67 -3.62 -9.64 3.91
C ALA A 67 -4.94 -8.86 3.98
N LEU A 68 -4.84 -7.57 4.27
CA LEU A 68 -5.96 -6.64 4.28
C LEU A 68 -6.74 -6.68 2.95
N ILE A 69 -6.00 -6.79 1.84
CA ILE A 69 -6.53 -6.86 0.49
C ILE A 69 -7.04 -8.25 0.07
N GLY A 70 -7.07 -9.23 0.96
CA GLY A 70 -7.63 -10.57 0.66
C GLY A 70 -9.15 -10.64 0.73
N ALA A 71 -9.80 -9.62 1.29
CA ALA A 71 -11.24 -9.44 1.28
C ALA A 71 -11.58 -7.96 1.49
N LEU A 72 -12.54 -7.44 0.73
CA LEU A 72 -12.90 -6.02 0.77
C LEU A 72 -13.42 -5.58 2.13
N SER A 73 -14.15 -6.45 2.83
CA SER A 73 -14.66 -6.20 4.19
C SER A 73 -13.54 -5.94 5.22
N ARG A 74 -12.37 -6.53 5.03
CA ARG A 74 -11.21 -6.32 5.91
C ARG A 74 -10.70 -4.88 5.89
N LEU A 75 -10.90 -4.19 4.77
CA LEU A 75 -10.58 -2.78 4.65
C LEU A 75 -11.32 -1.94 5.70
N PHE A 76 -12.53 -2.36 6.05
CA PHE A 76 -13.38 -1.74 7.05
C PHE A 76 -13.25 -2.39 8.45
N GLY A 77 -12.31 -3.34 8.62
CA GLY A 77 -12.05 -4.01 9.89
C GLY A 77 -12.99 -5.19 10.18
N VAL A 78 -13.75 -5.65 9.18
CA VAL A 78 -14.71 -6.76 9.33
C VAL A 78 -14.12 -8.03 8.74
N TYR A 79 -13.98 -9.08 9.59
CA TYR A 79 -13.32 -10.34 9.26
C TYR A 79 -14.31 -11.52 9.24
N ASN A 80 -15.52 -11.29 8.75
CA ASN A 80 -16.54 -12.32 8.62
C ASN A 80 -16.44 -13.00 7.23
N LYS A 81 -16.31 -14.34 7.22
CA LYS A 81 -16.20 -15.15 5.99
C LYS A 81 -17.53 -15.30 5.23
N ASP A 82 -18.65 -15.04 5.90
CA ASP A 82 -20.00 -15.14 5.33
C ASP A 82 -20.38 -13.90 4.51
N ILE A 83 -19.53 -12.88 4.50
CA ILE A 83 -19.69 -11.70 3.66
C ILE A 83 -19.31 -12.09 2.23
N HIS A 84 -20.26 -11.94 1.31
CA HIS A 84 -20.06 -12.18 -0.12
C HIS A 84 -19.90 -10.89 -0.92
N GLN A 85 -20.62 -9.84 -0.52
CA GLN A 85 -20.57 -8.55 -1.21
C GLN A 85 -20.44 -7.40 -0.21
N VAL A 86 -19.89 -6.29 -0.70
CA VAL A 86 -19.72 -5.05 0.06
C VAL A 86 -20.22 -3.88 -0.78
N THR A 87 -21.22 -3.16 -0.28
CA THR A 87 -21.65 -1.89 -0.85
C THR A 87 -20.87 -0.77 -0.18
N ILE A 88 -20.16 0.02 -0.95
CA ILE A 88 -19.42 1.19 -0.49
C ILE A 88 -20.18 2.44 -0.91
N ARG A 89 -20.46 3.34 0.03
CA ARG A 89 -21.07 4.64 -0.22
C ARG A 89 -20.21 5.76 0.36
N GLN A 90 -20.19 6.89 -0.33
CA GLN A 90 -19.56 8.09 0.16
C GLN A 90 -20.56 8.90 1.00
N GLU A 91 -20.18 9.22 2.23
CA GLU A 91 -20.96 10.08 3.12
C GLU A 91 -20.05 11.17 3.69
N ALA A 92 -20.23 12.39 3.21
CA ALA A 92 -19.36 13.52 3.55
C ALA A 92 -17.86 13.19 3.31
N SER A 93 -17.04 13.13 4.37
CA SER A 93 -15.61 12.83 4.31
C SER A 93 -15.28 11.36 4.63
N ARG A 94 -16.26 10.47 4.60
CA ARG A 94 -16.10 9.06 4.96
C ARG A 94 -16.64 8.15 3.87
N LEU A 95 -16.02 6.99 3.73
CA LEU A 95 -16.57 5.85 3.02
C LEU A 95 -17.27 4.96 4.05
N VAL A 96 -18.52 4.65 3.80
CA VAL A 96 -19.34 3.76 4.64
C VAL A 96 -19.56 2.46 3.87
N ALA A 97 -19.38 1.34 4.53
CA ALA A 97 -19.59 0.02 3.95
C ALA A 97 -20.81 -0.67 4.57
N ARG A 98 -21.59 -1.31 3.71
CA ARG A 98 -22.62 -2.27 4.09
C ARG A 98 -22.21 -3.65 3.58
N PHE A 99 -22.42 -4.67 4.37
CA PHE A 99 -21.99 -6.02 4.09
C PHE A 99 -23.20 -6.92 3.84
N HIS A 100 -23.07 -7.81 2.85
CA HIS A 100 -24.16 -8.68 2.42
C HIS A 100 -23.71 -10.13 2.41
N ALA A 101 -24.60 -11.02 2.89
CA ALA A 101 -24.45 -12.47 2.74
C ALA A 101 -24.76 -12.91 1.29
N ALA A 102 -24.61 -14.21 1.00
CA ALA A 102 -24.85 -14.76 -0.34
C ALA A 102 -26.30 -14.62 -0.80
N ASP A 103 -27.26 -14.57 0.12
CA ASP A 103 -28.69 -14.38 -0.14
C ASP A 103 -29.09 -12.88 -0.25
N GLY A 104 -28.09 -11.98 -0.21
CA GLY A 104 -28.33 -10.53 -0.24
C GLY A 104 -28.76 -9.92 1.09
N THR A 105 -28.95 -10.72 2.15
CA THR A 105 -29.28 -10.17 3.47
C THR A 105 -28.11 -9.34 4.02
N GLY A 106 -28.44 -8.22 4.69
CA GLY A 106 -27.44 -7.36 5.31
C GLY A 106 -26.81 -8.02 6.51
N ILE A 107 -25.48 -7.90 6.61
CA ILE A 107 -24.72 -8.31 7.80
C ILE A 107 -24.34 -7.05 8.57
N GLU A 108 -24.80 -6.93 9.79
CA GLU A 108 -24.41 -5.82 10.66
C GLU A 108 -22.96 -5.97 11.11
N ALA A 109 -22.19 -4.87 10.95
CA ALA A 109 -20.86 -4.78 11.52
C ALA A 109 -20.91 -4.12 12.89
N ALA A 110 -20.22 -4.70 13.85
CA ALA A 110 -20.13 -4.12 15.20
C ALA A 110 -19.29 -2.81 15.19
N GLY A 111 -19.83 -1.75 15.76
CA GLY A 111 -19.12 -0.49 16.02
C GLY A 111 -18.82 0.36 14.78
N SER A 112 -17.76 1.17 14.89
CA SER A 112 -17.32 2.09 13.81
C SER A 112 -16.53 1.41 12.66
N ALA A 113 -16.49 0.08 12.63
CA ALA A 113 -15.71 -0.69 11.66
C ALA A 113 -16.20 -0.50 10.22
N SER A 114 -17.49 -0.14 10.03
CA SER A 114 -18.10 0.02 8.71
C SER A 114 -17.78 1.35 8.02
N SER A 115 -16.99 2.23 8.62
CA SER A 115 -16.67 3.52 8.00
C SER A 115 -15.19 3.88 8.09
N LYS A 116 -14.68 4.55 7.06
CA LYS A 116 -13.29 5.03 6.97
C LYS A 116 -13.24 6.44 6.43
N SER A 117 -12.44 7.29 7.06
CA SER A 117 -12.10 8.59 6.49
C SER A 117 -11.20 8.42 5.26
N TYR A 118 -11.35 9.26 4.28
CA TYR A 118 -10.53 9.26 3.07
C TYR A 118 -10.04 10.65 2.71
N SER A 119 -9.02 10.73 1.87
CA SER A 119 -8.62 11.93 1.14
C SER A 119 -8.57 11.63 -0.35
N ALA A 120 -8.94 12.59 -1.18
CA ALA A 120 -8.83 12.47 -2.62
C ALA A 120 -7.43 12.93 -3.07
N GLU A 121 -6.73 12.10 -3.85
CA GLU A 121 -5.41 12.40 -4.42
C GLU A 121 -5.41 12.03 -5.91
N GLY A 122 -5.59 13.03 -6.77
CA GLY A 122 -5.77 12.80 -8.21
C GLY A 122 -6.99 11.90 -8.45
N GLU A 123 -6.80 10.82 -9.20
CA GLU A 123 -7.84 9.82 -9.51
C GLU A 123 -8.00 8.75 -8.42
N GLN A 124 -7.37 8.91 -7.26
CA GLN A 124 -7.40 7.91 -6.20
C GLN A 124 -8.06 8.45 -4.94
N LEU A 125 -8.76 7.58 -4.22
CA LEU A 125 -9.16 7.81 -2.84
C LEU A 125 -8.18 7.10 -1.93
N VAL A 126 -7.65 7.81 -0.96
CA VAL A 126 -6.66 7.26 -0.03
C VAL A 126 -7.25 7.16 1.35
N ILE A 127 -7.20 5.95 1.89
CA ILE A 127 -7.72 5.62 3.22
C ILE A 127 -6.64 4.93 4.05
N ASN A 128 -6.90 4.74 5.34
CA ASN A 128 -6.03 4.00 6.26
C ASN A 128 -4.56 4.43 6.17
N ARG A 129 -4.31 5.69 6.44
CA ARG A 129 -2.94 6.17 6.54
C ARG A 129 -2.46 6.12 7.96
N TRP A 130 -1.31 5.52 8.13
CA TRP A 130 -0.58 5.63 9.36
C TRP A 130 0.92 5.70 9.08
N SER A 131 1.62 6.39 9.95
CA SER A 131 3.07 6.41 9.96
C SER A 131 3.54 6.38 11.41
N SER A 132 4.66 5.75 11.65
CA SER A 132 5.31 5.71 12.96
C SER A 132 6.80 5.79 12.77
N CYS A 133 7.42 6.73 13.46
CA CYS A 133 8.86 6.88 13.51
C CYS A 133 9.31 6.64 14.94
N LYS A 134 10.30 5.77 15.12
CA LYS A 134 10.86 5.47 16.44
C LYS A 134 12.38 5.51 16.39
N PRO A 135 13.02 6.13 17.38
CA PRO A 135 14.44 5.93 17.61
C PRO A 135 14.63 4.47 18.08
N GLY A 136 15.66 3.82 17.60
CA GLY A 136 16.09 2.49 18.05
C GLY A 136 17.53 2.52 18.48
N GLU A 137 17.99 1.46 19.16
CA GLU A 137 19.38 1.35 19.66
C GLU A 137 20.42 1.38 18.52
N ALA A 138 20.06 0.88 17.34
CA ALA A 138 20.93 0.81 16.16
C ALA A 138 20.69 1.93 15.13
N GLY A 139 19.78 2.89 15.42
CA GLY A 139 19.45 3.97 14.49
C GLY A 139 18.04 4.52 14.67
N ALA A 140 17.53 5.25 13.69
CA ALA A 140 16.14 5.74 13.66
C ALA A 140 15.42 5.19 12.45
N GLY A 141 14.16 4.82 12.60
CA GLY A 141 13.37 4.28 11.51
C GLY A 141 11.94 4.77 11.49
N CYS A 142 11.41 4.93 10.29
CA CYS A 142 10.01 5.23 10.05
C CYS A 142 9.38 4.11 9.22
N VAL A 143 8.18 3.69 9.62
CA VAL A 143 7.33 2.80 8.83
C VAL A 143 6.01 3.49 8.52
N TRP A 144 5.44 3.21 7.37
CA TRP A 144 4.18 3.82 6.94
C TRP A 144 3.39 2.84 6.08
N SER A 145 2.09 2.98 6.13
CA SER A 145 1.15 2.24 5.29
C SER A 145 0.03 3.14 4.82
N ARG A 146 -0.44 2.91 3.60
CA ARG A 146 -1.63 3.55 3.06
C ARG A 146 -2.36 2.61 2.13
N VAL A 147 -3.66 2.81 1.99
CA VAL A 147 -4.49 2.10 1.04
C VAL A 147 -5.06 3.09 0.03
N GLU A 148 -4.89 2.79 -1.23
CA GLU A 148 -5.35 3.58 -2.37
C GLU A 148 -6.48 2.81 -3.06
N LEU A 149 -7.59 3.49 -3.33
CA LEU A 149 -8.73 2.97 -4.08
C LEU A 149 -8.79 3.69 -5.43
N SER A 150 -8.94 2.92 -6.50
CA SER A 150 -9.17 3.42 -7.85
C SER A 150 -10.12 2.48 -8.58
N CYS A 151 -10.75 2.94 -9.66
CA CYS A 151 -11.56 2.07 -10.50
C CYS A 151 -10.85 1.78 -11.83
N THR A 152 -11.15 0.63 -12.41
CA THR A 152 -10.78 0.31 -13.80
C THR A 152 -11.75 0.98 -14.78
N VAL A 153 -11.46 0.91 -16.07
CA VAL A 153 -12.39 1.37 -17.11
C VAL A 153 -13.69 0.56 -17.14
N GLU A 154 -13.65 -0.67 -16.62
CA GLU A 154 -14.80 -1.57 -16.45
C GLU A 154 -15.56 -1.31 -15.13
N ASN A 155 -15.17 -0.30 -14.36
CA ASN A 155 -15.68 0.06 -13.03
C ASN A 155 -15.40 -0.97 -11.93
N ASP A 156 -14.50 -1.93 -12.13
CA ASP A 156 -14.02 -2.79 -11.06
C ASP A 156 -13.17 -1.98 -10.06
N LEU A 157 -13.27 -2.32 -8.79
CA LEU A 157 -12.51 -1.64 -7.73
C LEU A 157 -11.11 -2.24 -7.59
N VAL A 158 -10.10 -1.39 -7.69
CA VAL A 158 -8.71 -1.74 -7.38
C VAL A 158 -8.37 -1.20 -5.99
N VAL A 159 -8.06 -2.09 -5.07
CA VAL A 159 -7.55 -1.75 -3.74
C VAL A 159 -6.05 -2.01 -3.73
N LYS A 160 -5.26 -0.95 -3.60
CA LYS A 160 -3.80 -1.03 -3.56
C LYS A 160 -3.30 -0.66 -2.18
N GLN A 161 -2.60 -1.57 -1.53
CA GLN A 161 -1.90 -1.34 -0.28
C GLN A 161 -0.43 -1.04 -0.58
N VAL A 162 0.05 0.05 -0.02
CA VAL A 162 1.43 0.49 -0.16
C VAL A 162 2.03 0.63 1.22
N ASP A 163 2.94 -0.27 1.52
CA ASP A 163 3.71 -0.27 2.76
C ASP A 163 5.12 0.19 2.48
N GLY A 164 5.69 0.92 3.40
CA GLY A 164 7.05 1.39 3.28
C GLY A 164 7.75 1.53 4.62
N GLY A 165 9.06 1.56 4.56
CA GLY A 165 9.90 1.84 5.72
C GLY A 165 11.20 2.45 5.26
N ALA A 166 11.74 3.33 6.10
CA ALA A 166 13.08 3.88 5.96
C ALA A 166 13.78 3.80 7.30
N VAL A 167 15.00 3.33 7.29
CA VAL A 167 15.85 3.18 8.49
C VAL A 167 17.20 3.83 8.23
N LEU A 168 17.70 4.57 9.20
CA LEU A 168 19.07 5.04 9.24
C LEU A 168 19.85 4.09 10.16
N LEU A 169 20.60 3.15 9.57
CA LEU A 169 21.47 2.28 10.32
C LEU A 169 22.70 3.03 10.79
N ALA A 170 23.01 2.91 12.08
CA ALA A 170 24.10 3.62 12.75
C ALA A 170 24.06 5.15 12.46
N LEU A 171 22.88 5.71 12.17
CA LEU A 171 22.65 7.10 11.81
C LEU A 171 23.38 7.59 10.54
N ILE A 172 23.91 6.68 9.74
CA ILE A 172 24.75 7.01 8.57
C ILE A 172 24.21 6.38 7.29
N ILE A 173 23.74 5.13 7.34
CA ILE A 173 23.35 4.37 6.12
C ILE A 173 21.84 4.42 5.96
N PRO A 174 21.29 5.16 4.98
CA PRO A 174 19.88 5.13 4.67
C PRO A 174 19.50 3.82 3.96
N MET A 175 18.55 3.09 4.51
CA MET A 175 17.93 1.92 3.88
C MET A 175 16.44 2.14 3.78
N GLY A 176 15.85 1.81 2.64
CA GLY A 176 14.42 1.95 2.42
C GLY A 176 13.84 0.73 1.71
N GLN A 177 12.62 0.36 2.11
CA GLN A 177 11.84 -0.66 1.43
C GLN A 177 10.44 -0.12 1.14
N ARG A 178 9.96 -0.41 -0.05
CA ARG A 178 8.57 -0.15 -0.45
C ARG A 178 7.98 -1.41 -1.03
N ARG A 179 6.83 -1.83 -0.53
CA ARG A 179 6.06 -2.96 -1.03
C ARG A 179 4.70 -2.48 -1.50
N THR A 180 4.33 -2.88 -2.70
CA THR A 180 3.01 -2.58 -3.27
C THR A 180 2.29 -3.90 -3.54
N GLN A 181 1.09 -4.01 -3.03
CA GLN A 181 0.19 -5.15 -3.19
C GLN A 181 -1.17 -4.64 -3.64
N PHE A 182 -1.93 -5.44 -4.36
CA PHE A 182 -3.26 -5.03 -4.79
C PHE A 182 -4.22 -6.21 -4.97
N GLY A 183 -5.51 -5.90 -4.88
CA GLY A 183 -6.62 -6.77 -5.22
C GLY A 183 -7.59 -6.04 -6.15
N VAL A 184 -8.17 -6.77 -7.09
CA VAL A 184 -9.21 -6.28 -8.00
C VAL A 184 -10.53 -6.93 -7.60
N TYR A 185 -11.55 -6.13 -7.37
CA TYR A 185 -12.87 -6.57 -6.92
C TYR A 185 -13.90 -6.24 -7.98
N ARG A 186 -14.59 -7.26 -8.47
CA ARG A 186 -15.59 -7.10 -9.51
C ARG A 186 -16.76 -6.26 -8.99
N ARG A 187 -17.21 -5.32 -9.79
CA ARG A 187 -18.44 -4.61 -9.55
C ARG A 187 -19.63 -5.53 -9.78
N VAL A 188 -20.58 -5.46 -8.87
CA VAL A 188 -21.86 -6.15 -8.97
C VAL A 188 -22.90 -5.09 -9.33
N ASP A 189 -23.43 -5.16 -10.55
CA ASP A 189 -24.53 -4.29 -10.92
C ASP A 189 -25.79 -4.75 -10.17
N PRO A 190 -26.61 -3.81 -9.67
CA PRO A 190 -27.89 -4.18 -9.11
C PRO A 190 -28.67 -4.97 -10.17
N ALA A 191 -29.18 -6.16 -9.76
CA ALA A 191 -30.05 -6.92 -10.64
C ALA A 191 -31.26 -6.02 -11.01
N GLU A 192 -31.47 -5.79 -12.32
CA GLU A 192 -32.65 -5.12 -12.85
C GLU A 192 -33.95 -5.82 -12.49
#